data_2025145271b371a3a6229d16a03871f9
#
_entry.id   2025145271b371a3a6229d16a03871f9
#
_cell.length_a   1.000
_cell.length_b   1.000
_cell.length_c   1.000
_cell.angle_alpha   90.00
_cell.angle_beta   90.00
_cell.angle_gamma   90.00
#
_symmetry.space_group_name_H-M   'P 1'
#
loop_
_entity.id
_entity.type
_entity.pdbx_description
1 polymer ?
#
loop_
_entity_poly.entity_id
_entity_poly.type
_entity_poly.pdbx_seq_one_letter_code
_entity_poly.pdbx_strand_id
1 'polypeptide(L)'
;MKKILISFISLLVFTSCTLHEYRFTSINYSNNKISIKANLVEEQKENSPLDYIYIYDKRSNATEHHKIKILSPTIKIVSDGKEYVITPNSETIKVYKQGVVITDDFKAYIGKVQLDDGTIIDIPPLSFKKTVYVERYSVISDTINAGGRGKEIFSGTVEDYKKQKK
;
A
#
# COMPACT_ATOMS: atom_id res chain seq x y z
N MET A 1 -6.56 -7.73 49.07
CA MET A 1 -7.28 -7.54 47.78
C MET A 1 -6.94 -6.23 47.05
N LYS A 2 -6.90 -5.05 47.71
CA LYS A 2 -6.55 -3.76 47.02
C LYS A 2 -5.19 -3.73 46.32
N LYS A 3 -4.14 -4.36 46.88
CA LYS A 3 -2.79 -4.38 46.29
C LYS A 3 -2.72 -5.22 45.00
N ILE A 4 -3.48 -6.31 44.89
CA ILE A 4 -3.53 -7.16 43.68
C ILE A 4 -4.26 -6.44 42.55
N LEU A 5 -5.31 -5.67 42.86
CA LEU A 5 -6.05 -4.91 41.86
C LEU A 5 -5.21 -3.81 41.22
N ILE A 6 -4.39 -3.10 42.03
CA ILE A 6 -3.48 -2.05 41.55
C ILE A 6 -2.40 -2.64 40.64
N SER A 7 -1.86 -3.83 40.98
CA SER A 7 -0.87 -4.52 40.14
C SER A 7 -1.45 -4.97 38.79
N PHE A 8 -2.70 -5.41 38.76
CA PHE A 8 -3.37 -5.79 37.49
C PHE A 8 -3.67 -4.58 36.60
N ILE A 9 -4.08 -3.44 37.18
CA ILE A 9 -4.33 -2.21 36.44
C ILE A 9 -3.00 -1.64 35.87
N SER A 10 -1.89 -1.73 36.63
CA SER A 10 -0.59 -1.26 36.14
C SER A 10 -0.05 -2.12 34.98
N LEU A 11 -0.35 -3.41 34.93
CA LEU A 11 0.02 -4.30 33.81
C LEU A 11 -0.72 -3.98 32.53
N LEU A 12 -1.99 -3.58 32.61
CA LEU A 12 -2.81 -3.19 31.46
C LEU A 12 -2.38 -1.85 30.82
N VAL A 13 -1.76 -0.97 31.59
CA VAL A 13 -1.31 0.36 31.10
C VAL A 13 -0.13 0.27 30.13
N PHE A 14 0.63 -0.82 30.14
CA PHE A 14 1.85 -0.98 29.33
C PHE A 14 1.65 -1.81 28.05
N THR A 15 0.47 -2.34 27.76
CA THR A 15 0.22 -3.07 26.51
C THR A 15 -0.06 -2.09 25.38
N SER A 16 0.97 -1.55 24.76
CA SER A 16 0.87 -0.87 23.47
C SER A 16 1.18 -1.84 22.36
N CYS A 17 0.28 -1.98 21.40
CA CYS A 17 0.50 -2.74 20.18
C CYS A 17 0.98 -1.79 19.07
N THR A 18 2.00 -2.22 18.32
CA THR A 18 2.49 -1.47 17.16
C THR A 18 2.08 -2.21 15.90
N LEU A 19 1.30 -1.56 15.05
CA LEU A 19 0.93 -2.07 13.73
C LEU A 19 1.90 -1.53 12.69
N HIS A 20 2.36 -2.39 11.81
CA HIS A 20 3.16 -2.04 10.63
C HIS A 20 2.36 -2.39 9.39
N GLU A 21 2.19 -1.42 8.49
CA GLU A 21 1.59 -1.63 7.18
C GLU A 21 2.62 -1.29 6.10
N TYR A 22 2.96 -2.28 5.30
CA TYR A 22 3.89 -2.13 4.19
C TYR A 22 3.11 -2.01 2.88
N ARG A 23 3.58 -1.17 1.97
CA ARG A 23 3.01 -1.00 0.62
C ARG A 23 4.08 -0.50 -0.33
N PHE A 24 3.78 -0.56 -1.63
CA PHE A 24 4.58 0.13 -2.62
C PHE A 24 3.94 1.47 -2.99
N THR A 25 4.73 2.53 -2.97
CA THR A 25 4.27 3.89 -3.30
C THR A 25 5.04 4.40 -4.52
N SER A 26 4.30 4.91 -5.51
CA SER A 26 4.90 5.60 -6.64
C SER A 26 5.47 6.94 -6.18
N ILE A 27 6.76 7.18 -6.48
CA ILE A 27 7.49 8.37 -6.03
C ILE A 27 7.62 9.46 -7.10
N ASN A 28 7.28 9.16 -8.34
CA ASN A 28 7.53 10.05 -9.49
C ASN A 28 6.26 10.39 -10.29
N TYR A 29 5.09 10.06 -9.78
CA TYR A 29 3.85 10.31 -10.52
C TYR A 29 2.73 10.80 -9.61
N SER A 30 2.11 11.89 -10.06
CA SER A 30 0.88 12.41 -9.49
C SER A 30 -0.05 12.85 -10.62
N ASN A 31 -1.32 12.53 -10.51
CA ASN A 31 -2.35 12.90 -11.47
C ASN A 31 -3.63 13.31 -10.73
N ASN A 32 -4.37 14.28 -11.27
CA ASN A 32 -5.60 14.77 -10.65
C ASN A 32 -6.84 13.90 -10.95
N LYS A 33 -6.81 13.09 -12.02
CA LYS A 33 -7.94 12.24 -12.44
C LYS A 33 -7.82 10.81 -11.95
N ILE A 34 -6.62 10.26 -11.91
CA ILE A 34 -6.40 8.87 -11.52
C ILE A 34 -5.46 8.75 -10.32
N SER A 35 -5.58 7.64 -9.61
CA SER A 35 -4.64 7.21 -8.59
C SER A 35 -4.17 5.79 -8.86
N ILE A 36 -2.93 5.50 -8.48
CA ILE A 36 -2.30 4.20 -8.70
C ILE A 36 -1.79 3.69 -7.36
N LYS A 37 -2.22 2.49 -6.98
CA LYS A 37 -1.82 1.81 -5.75
C LYS A 37 -1.16 0.48 -6.09
N ALA A 38 -0.18 0.08 -5.31
CA ALA A 38 0.48 -1.21 -5.43
C ALA A 38 0.51 -1.88 -4.07
N ASN A 39 -0.23 -2.98 -3.94
CA ASN A 39 -0.49 -3.65 -2.68
C ASN A 39 0.31 -4.94 -2.58
N LEU A 40 0.69 -5.29 -1.35
CA LEU A 40 1.35 -6.55 -1.02
C LEU A 40 0.32 -7.66 -0.79
N VAL A 41 0.74 -8.92 -0.91
CA VAL A 41 -0.08 -10.09 -0.55
C VAL A 41 -0.44 -10.05 0.94
N GLU A 42 0.51 -9.65 1.79
CA GLU A 42 0.32 -9.46 3.23
C GLU A 42 0.94 -8.11 3.65
N GLU A 43 0.09 -7.09 3.83
CA GLU A 43 0.55 -5.72 4.14
C GLU A 43 1.27 -5.59 5.49
N GLN A 44 1.12 -6.56 6.39
CA GLN A 44 1.79 -6.56 7.69
C GLN A 44 3.18 -7.20 7.67
N LYS A 45 3.60 -7.79 6.54
CA LYS A 45 4.91 -8.43 6.38
C LYS A 45 5.80 -7.64 5.43
N GLU A 46 6.97 -7.23 5.91
CA GLU A 46 7.94 -6.47 5.12
C GLU A 46 8.36 -7.20 3.83
N ASN A 47 8.61 -8.51 3.92
CA ASN A 47 9.08 -9.31 2.79
C ASN A 47 7.95 -9.92 1.96
N SER A 48 6.70 -9.46 2.16
CA SER A 48 5.59 -9.89 1.34
C SER A 48 5.75 -9.40 -0.10
N PRO A 49 5.44 -10.24 -1.10
CA PRO A 49 5.55 -9.84 -2.50
C PRO A 49 4.42 -8.90 -2.92
N LEU A 50 4.65 -8.20 -4.02
CA LEU A 50 3.66 -7.41 -4.73
C LEU A 50 2.51 -8.31 -5.20
N ASP A 51 1.29 -8.06 -4.72
CA ASP A 51 0.10 -8.79 -5.18
C ASP A 51 -0.43 -8.20 -6.49
N TYR A 52 -0.78 -6.91 -6.46
CA TYR A 52 -1.35 -6.24 -7.62
C TYR A 52 -1.03 -4.75 -7.66
N ILE A 53 -1.09 -4.17 -8.86
CA ILE A 53 -1.16 -2.74 -9.08
C ILE A 53 -2.59 -2.43 -9.53
N TYR A 54 -3.23 -1.48 -8.86
CA TYR A 54 -4.59 -1.04 -9.12
C TYR A 54 -4.61 0.43 -9.54
N ILE A 55 -5.31 0.71 -10.65
CA ILE A 55 -5.50 2.05 -11.16
C ILE A 55 -6.98 2.38 -11.00
N TYR A 56 -7.29 3.49 -10.35
CA TYR A 56 -8.67 3.90 -10.15
C TYR A 56 -8.90 5.38 -10.47
N ASP A 57 -10.09 5.67 -10.95
CA ASP A 57 -10.57 7.02 -11.19
C ASP A 57 -10.86 7.70 -9.84
N LYS A 58 -10.31 8.90 -9.64
CA LYS A 58 -10.50 9.65 -8.40
C LYS A 58 -11.93 10.18 -8.21
N ARG A 59 -12.76 10.14 -9.27
CA ARG A 59 -14.20 10.43 -9.17
C ARG A 59 -14.97 9.30 -8.50
N SER A 60 -14.44 8.05 -8.54
CA SER A 60 -15.07 6.90 -7.89
C SER A 60 -15.20 7.10 -6.38
N ASN A 61 -16.34 6.73 -5.84
CA ASN A 61 -16.66 6.78 -4.41
C ASN A 61 -17.41 5.50 -3.98
N ALA A 62 -17.97 5.46 -2.78
CA ALA A 62 -18.66 4.29 -2.25
C ALA A 62 -19.94 3.90 -3.03
N THR A 63 -20.57 4.85 -3.71
CA THR A 63 -21.84 4.68 -4.42
C THR A 63 -21.70 4.68 -5.94
N GLU A 64 -20.61 5.25 -6.47
CA GLU A 64 -20.38 5.40 -7.91
C GLU A 64 -18.97 4.91 -8.27
N HIS A 65 -18.90 3.90 -9.13
CA HIS A 65 -17.64 3.31 -9.60
C HIS A 65 -17.39 3.67 -11.07
N HIS A 66 -16.39 4.51 -11.30
CA HIS A 66 -15.91 4.88 -12.63
C HIS A 66 -14.84 3.89 -13.09
N LYS A 67 -15.11 3.19 -14.19
CA LYS A 67 -14.21 2.16 -14.73
C LYS A 67 -13.02 2.76 -15.47
N ILE A 68 -11.90 2.09 -15.35
CA ILE A 68 -10.70 2.38 -16.14
C ILE A 68 -10.36 1.16 -17.00
N LYS A 69 -9.94 1.39 -18.22
CA LYS A 69 -9.42 0.36 -19.11
C LYS A 69 -7.95 0.61 -19.39
N ILE A 70 -7.11 -0.36 -19.08
CA ILE A 70 -5.70 -0.37 -19.51
C ILE A 70 -5.69 -0.73 -21.00
N LEU A 71 -5.09 0.13 -21.83
CA LEU A 71 -5.10 -0.05 -23.30
C LEU A 71 -3.95 -0.94 -23.78
N SER A 72 -2.89 -1.06 -22.98
CA SER A 72 -1.74 -1.92 -23.32
C SER A 72 -2.11 -3.39 -23.11
N PRO A 73 -1.84 -4.28 -24.08
CA PRO A 73 -2.13 -5.71 -23.94
C PRO A 73 -1.23 -6.39 -22.90
N THR A 74 -0.05 -5.83 -22.67
CA THR A 74 0.90 -6.26 -21.66
C THR A 74 1.52 -5.09 -20.92
N ILE A 75 1.92 -5.32 -19.69
CA ILE A 75 2.61 -4.39 -18.80
C ILE A 75 3.99 -4.95 -18.53
N LYS A 76 5.01 -4.08 -18.60
CA LYS A 76 6.37 -4.45 -18.23
C LYS A 76 6.67 -3.97 -16.81
N ILE A 77 7.23 -4.85 -15.99
CA ILE A 77 7.76 -4.52 -14.66
C ILE A 77 9.23 -4.88 -14.62
N VAL A 78 10.05 -4.00 -14.07
CA VAL A 78 11.50 -4.22 -13.88
C VAL A 78 11.83 -4.11 -12.41
N SER A 79 12.37 -5.18 -11.83
CA SER A 79 12.82 -5.24 -10.44
C SER A 79 14.10 -6.04 -10.35
N ASP A 80 15.09 -5.56 -9.60
CA ASP A 80 16.38 -6.21 -9.41
C ASP A 80 17.05 -6.65 -10.75
N GLY A 81 17.02 -5.75 -11.74
CA GLY A 81 17.59 -5.99 -13.06
C GLY A 81 16.84 -7.03 -13.91
N LYS A 82 15.77 -7.64 -13.42
CA LYS A 82 14.92 -8.60 -14.14
C LYS A 82 13.71 -7.91 -14.72
N GLU A 83 13.30 -8.36 -15.89
CA GLU A 83 12.12 -7.87 -16.59
C GLU A 83 11.02 -8.92 -16.57
N TYR A 84 9.80 -8.50 -16.23
CA TYR A 84 8.61 -9.32 -16.19
C TYR A 84 7.54 -8.71 -17.09
N VAL A 85 6.86 -9.57 -17.86
CA VAL A 85 5.74 -9.18 -18.72
C VAL A 85 4.46 -9.73 -18.10
N ILE A 86 3.53 -8.85 -17.80
CA ILE A 86 2.28 -9.13 -17.08
C ILE A 86 1.10 -8.78 -17.98
N THR A 87 0.08 -9.63 -18.03
CA THR A 87 -1.18 -9.33 -18.73
C THR A 87 -2.13 -8.63 -17.75
N PRO A 88 -2.57 -7.39 -18.03
CA PRO A 88 -3.51 -6.68 -17.17
C PRO A 88 -4.92 -7.25 -17.31
N ASN A 89 -5.72 -7.10 -16.26
CA ASN A 89 -7.15 -7.40 -16.29
C ASN A 89 -7.91 -6.13 -15.96
N SER A 90 -8.44 -5.45 -17.01
CA SER A 90 -9.14 -4.17 -16.87
C SER A 90 -8.28 -3.13 -16.15
N GLU A 91 -8.70 -2.69 -14.96
CA GLU A 91 -8.02 -1.69 -14.10
C GLU A 91 -6.98 -2.28 -13.14
N THR A 92 -6.85 -3.62 -13.11
CA THR A 92 -5.99 -4.33 -12.16
C THR A 92 -4.90 -5.14 -12.87
N ILE A 93 -3.67 -4.99 -12.42
CA ILE A 93 -2.51 -5.75 -12.87
C ILE A 93 -2.16 -6.73 -11.75
N LYS A 94 -2.67 -7.97 -11.84
CA LYS A 94 -2.40 -9.04 -10.86
C LYS A 94 -1.02 -9.62 -11.14
N VAL A 95 -0.05 -9.36 -10.25
CA VAL A 95 1.35 -9.74 -10.42
C VAL A 95 1.61 -11.12 -9.82
N TYR A 96 1.31 -11.29 -8.54
CA TYR A 96 1.56 -12.53 -7.82
C TYR A 96 0.82 -13.74 -8.42
N LYS A 97 -0.43 -13.53 -8.84
CA LYS A 97 -1.24 -14.60 -9.47
C LYS A 97 -0.70 -15.07 -10.81
N GLN A 98 0.20 -14.32 -11.47
CA GLN A 98 0.87 -14.71 -12.70
C GLN A 98 2.26 -15.33 -12.43
N GLY A 99 2.54 -15.71 -11.17
CA GLY A 99 3.77 -16.39 -10.78
C GLY A 99 4.98 -15.47 -10.64
N VAL A 100 4.77 -14.16 -10.63
CA VAL A 100 5.85 -13.17 -10.49
C VAL A 100 5.97 -12.73 -9.05
N VAL A 101 7.16 -12.88 -8.48
CA VAL A 101 7.47 -12.51 -7.08
C VAL A 101 8.38 -11.29 -7.09
N ILE A 102 7.87 -10.16 -6.60
CA ILE A 102 8.58 -8.89 -6.48
C ILE A 102 8.49 -8.44 -5.02
N THR A 103 9.63 -8.38 -4.35
CA THR A 103 9.75 -8.00 -2.93
C THR A 103 10.44 -6.65 -2.74
N ASP A 104 11.12 -6.15 -3.75
CA ASP A 104 11.95 -4.95 -3.71
C ASP A 104 11.40 -3.84 -4.59
N ASP A 105 12.02 -2.67 -4.53
CA ASP A 105 11.67 -1.52 -5.37
C ASP A 105 11.63 -1.92 -6.86
N PHE A 106 10.67 -1.36 -7.59
CA PHE A 106 10.49 -1.71 -9.00
C PHE A 106 10.04 -0.53 -9.85
N LYS A 107 10.19 -0.68 -11.17
CA LYS A 107 9.60 0.20 -12.18
C LYS A 107 8.50 -0.52 -12.94
N ALA A 108 7.39 0.19 -13.19
CA ALA A 108 6.28 -0.33 -14.01
C ALA A 108 6.05 0.56 -15.23
N TYR A 109 5.85 -0.07 -16.40
CA TYR A 109 5.58 0.57 -17.69
C TYR A 109 4.16 0.19 -18.10
N ILE A 110 3.19 1.00 -17.70
CA ILE A 110 1.75 0.71 -17.88
C ILE A 110 1.27 1.22 -19.24
N GLY A 111 1.78 2.37 -19.69
CA GLY A 111 1.36 3.01 -20.92
C GLY A 111 0.04 3.75 -20.76
N LYS A 112 -0.91 3.54 -21.69
CA LYS A 112 -2.14 4.34 -21.75
C LYS A 112 -3.29 3.66 -21.04
N VAL A 113 -4.10 4.47 -20.37
CA VAL A 113 -5.38 4.07 -19.78
C VAL A 113 -6.51 4.94 -20.33
N GLN A 114 -7.71 4.41 -20.40
CA GLN A 114 -8.91 5.11 -20.82
C GLN A 114 -9.93 5.12 -19.69
N LEU A 115 -10.44 6.29 -19.37
CA LEU A 115 -11.54 6.51 -18.44
C LEU A 115 -12.88 6.20 -19.14
N ASP A 116 -13.94 6.05 -18.36
CA ASP A 116 -15.30 5.80 -18.86
C ASP A 116 -15.88 6.94 -19.71
N ASP A 117 -15.41 8.18 -19.50
CA ASP A 117 -15.75 9.34 -20.32
C ASP A 117 -14.96 9.43 -21.64
N GLY A 118 -14.18 8.42 -21.97
CA GLY A 118 -13.33 8.36 -23.16
C GLY A 118 -11.98 9.08 -23.03
N THR A 119 -11.71 9.77 -21.92
CA THR A 119 -10.42 10.45 -21.71
C THR A 119 -9.28 9.43 -21.70
N ILE A 120 -8.26 9.66 -22.51
CA ILE A 120 -7.03 8.85 -22.52
C ILE A 120 -5.94 9.56 -21.72
N ILE A 121 -5.32 8.83 -20.79
CA ILE A 121 -4.21 9.28 -19.96
C ILE A 121 -2.98 8.44 -20.29
N ASP A 122 -1.89 9.07 -20.64
CA ASP A 122 -0.59 8.43 -20.82
C ASP A 122 0.15 8.42 -19.49
N ILE A 123 0.49 7.23 -19.01
CA ILE A 123 1.19 7.03 -17.74
C ILE A 123 2.67 6.84 -18.04
N PRO A 124 3.53 7.77 -17.60
CA PRO A 124 4.97 7.62 -17.77
C PRO A 124 5.48 6.41 -16.97
N PRO A 125 6.72 5.95 -17.19
CA PRO A 125 7.31 4.90 -16.36
C PRO A 125 7.26 5.26 -14.88
N LEU A 126 6.64 4.41 -14.09
CA LEU A 126 6.43 4.59 -12.65
C LEU A 126 7.56 3.95 -11.86
N SER A 127 8.11 4.67 -10.89
CA SER A 127 9.05 4.13 -9.92
C SER A 127 8.34 3.90 -8.59
N PHE A 128 8.33 2.67 -8.12
CA PHE A 128 7.73 2.29 -6.85
C PHE A 128 8.79 1.99 -5.81
N LYS A 129 8.62 2.59 -4.64
CA LYS A 129 9.42 2.29 -3.45
C LYS A 129 8.58 1.60 -2.39
N LYS A 130 9.18 0.65 -1.68
CA LYS A 130 8.56 0.05 -0.52
C LYS A 130 8.52 1.05 0.62
N THR A 131 7.33 1.32 1.12
CA THR A 131 7.06 2.23 2.23
C THR A 131 6.44 1.48 3.39
N VAL A 132 6.57 2.02 4.58
CA VAL A 132 5.94 1.51 5.79
C VAL A 132 5.21 2.63 6.52
N TYR A 133 4.02 2.30 6.97
CA TYR A 133 3.24 3.10 7.89
C TYR A 133 3.20 2.39 9.24
N VAL A 134 3.52 3.10 10.31
CA VAL A 134 3.62 2.54 11.66
C VAL A 134 2.71 3.32 12.60
N GLU A 135 1.75 2.62 13.17
CA GLU A 135 0.86 3.16 14.21
C GLU A 135 1.10 2.46 15.55
N ARG A 136 0.93 3.20 16.62
CA ARG A 136 0.88 2.66 17.99
C ARG A 136 -0.52 2.78 18.55
N TYR A 137 -1.05 1.65 18.96
CA TYR A 137 -2.32 1.55 19.65
C TYR A 137 -2.09 1.42 21.16
N SER A 138 -2.89 2.14 21.93
CA SER A 138 -2.97 1.96 23.38
C SER A 138 -4.30 1.30 23.72
N VAL A 139 -4.27 0.18 24.41
CA VAL A 139 -5.49 -0.55 24.82
C VAL A 139 -6.48 0.35 25.57
N ILE A 140 -5.98 1.32 26.31
CA ILE A 140 -6.83 2.26 27.06
C ILE A 140 -7.48 3.29 26.13
N SER A 141 -6.77 3.84 25.14
CA SER A 141 -7.33 4.82 24.23
C SER A 141 -8.39 4.21 23.32
N ASP A 142 -8.24 2.94 22.91
CA ASP A 142 -9.21 2.24 22.07
C ASP A 142 -10.51 1.92 22.83
N THR A 143 -10.38 1.61 24.12
CA THR A 143 -11.56 1.34 24.98
C THR A 143 -12.34 2.62 25.30
N ILE A 144 -11.65 3.75 25.48
CA ILE A 144 -12.29 5.04 25.85
C ILE A 144 -12.82 5.78 24.60
N ASN A 145 -12.14 5.68 23.45
CA ASN A 145 -12.47 6.44 22.24
C ASN A 145 -13.25 5.64 21.18
N ALA A 146 -13.83 4.50 21.53
CA ALA A 146 -14.73 3.71 20.66
C ALA A 146 -14.26 3.64 19.19
N GLY A 147 -13.05 3.12 18.94
CA GLY A 147 -12.49 2.97 17.61
C GLY A 147 -11.55 4.11 17.18
N GLY A 148 -10.86 4.73 18.13
CA GLY A 148 -9.82 5.73 17.87
C GLY A 148 -8.70 5.15 17.00
N ARG A 149 -8.25 5.93 16.00
CA ARG A 149 -7.05 5.60 15.22
C ARG A 149 -5.83 5.60 16.13
N GLY A 150 -4.93 4.65 15.92
CA GLY A 150 -3.63 4.65 16.59
C GLY A 150 -2.86 5.95 16.33
N LYS A 151 -1.89 6.25 17.18
CA LYS A 151 -0.99 7.39 16.94
C LYS A 151 0.02 7.00 15.89
N GLU A 152 0.05 7.74 14.77
CA GLU A 152 1.13 7.60 13.78
C GLU A 152 2.49 7.84 14.45
N ILE A 153 3.41 6.89 14.25
CA ILE A 153 4.79 6.98 14.73
C ILE A 153 5.73 7.27 13.57
N PHE A 154 5.45 6.67 12.41
CA PHE A 154 6.29 6.79 11.24
C PHE A 154 5.48 6.58 9.96
N SER A 155 5.81 7.35 8.92
CA SER A 155 5.36 7.14 7.56
C SER A 155 6.48 7.52 6.60
N GLY A 156 6.96 6.56 5.81
CA GLY A 156 8.07 6.79 4.89
C GLY A 156 8.61 5.53 4.25
N THR A 157 9.82 5.59 3.68
CA THR A 157 10.44 4.41 3.09
C THR A 157 10.89 3.42 4.18
N VAL A 158 10.92 2.14 3.83
CA VAL A 158 11.43 1.10 4.74
C VAL A 158 12.90 1.36 5.09
N GLU A 159 13.67 1.89 4.15
CA GLU A 159 15.08 2.25 4.37
C GLU A 159 15.22 3.32 5.46
N ASP A 160 14.41 4.40 5.39
CA ASP A 160 14.45 5.48 6.39
C ASP A 160 13.96 5.00 7.76
N TYR A 161 12.96 4.14 7.80
CA TYR A 161 12.50 3.51 9.04
C TYR A 161 13.59 2.69 9.72
N LYS A 162 14.36 1.91 8.94
CA LYS A 162 15.50 1.14 9.48
C LYS A 162 16.62 2.02 9.99
N LYS A 163 16.88 3.17 9.36
CA LYS A 163 17.87 4.15 9.85
C LYS A 163 17.46 4.78 11.18
N GLN A 164 16.16 5.03 11.38
CA GLN A 164 15.65 5.64 12.61
C GLN A 164 15.70 4.70 13.83
N LYS A 165 15.77 3.37 13.60
CA LYS A 165 15.86 2.36 14.66
C LYS A 165 17.29 2.02 15.12
N LYS A 166 18.31 2.51 14.41
CA LYS A 166 19.71 2.35 14.76
C LYS A 166 20.16 3.49 15.68
#